data_e6d784956180aec574a9c75e3017f466
#
_entry.id   e6d784956180aec574a9c75e3017f466
#
_cell.length_a   1.000
_cell.length_b   1.000
_cell.length_c   1.000
_cell.angle_alpha   90.00
_cell.angle_beta   90.00
_cell.angle_gamma   90.00
#
_symmetry.space_group_name_H-M   'P 1'
#
loop_
_entity.id
_entity.type
_entity.pdbx_description
1 polymer ?
#
loop_
_entity_poly.entity_id
_entity_poly.type
_entity_poly.pdbx_seq_one_letter_code
_entity_poly.pdbx_strand_id
1 'polypeptide(L)'
;MSKQVKLLFVCGAGLGSSFAAQMATEEVLNKNNIKAKLDHVDISTAASSNVDVIITAQNFQKQFEKFNIDSEKTSIIYLKNIVSEKEIEEKLIPVLKERKFLD
;
A
#
# COMPACT_ATOMS: atom_id res chain seq x y z
N MET A 1 -1.99 21.71 8.03
CA MET A 1 -1.99 21.12 6.68
C MET A 1 -1.84 19.61 6.76
N SER A 2 -2.73 18.91 6.11
CA SER A 2 -2.64 17.46 6.06
C SER A 2 -1.53 17.04 5.10
N LYS A 3 -0.72 16.07 5.52
CA LYS A 3 0.30 15.49 4.67
C LYS A 3 -0.33 14.55 3.67
N GLN A 4 0.17 14.58 2.46
CA GLN A 4 -0.24 13.60 1.47
C GLN A 4 0.57 12.31 1.65
N VAL A 5 -0.11 11.20 1.80
CA VAL A 5 0.52 9.89 1.96
C VAL A 5 1.01 9.40 0.60
N LYS A 6 2.23 8.92 0.56
CA LYS A 6 2.75 8.28 -0.65
C LYS A 6 2.57 6.78 -0.54
N LEU A 7 1.71 6.23 -1.37
CA LEU A 7 1.38 4.80 -1.38
C LEU A 7 1.84 4.18 -2.69
N LEU A 8 2.40 2.99 -2.60
CA LEU A 8 2.69 2.18 -3.78
C LEU A 8 1.93 0.87 -3.69
N PHE A 9 1.28 0.49 -4.78
CA PHE A 9 0.68 -0.81 -4.90
C PHE A 9 1.60 -1.68 -5.75
N VAL A 10 1.99 -2.84 -5.21
CA VAL A 10 2.90 -3.74 -5.89
C VAL A 10 2.17 -5.02 -6.27
N CYS A 11 2.19 -5.34 -7.55
CA CYS A 11 1.62 -6.56 -8.07
C CYS A 11 2.62 -7.21 -8.99
N GLY A 12 2.52 -8.51 -9.10
CA GLY A 12 3.31 -9.23 -10.09
C GLY A 12 2.78 -8.96 -11.49
N ALA A 13 2.97 -9.88 -12.40
CA ALA A 13 2.64 -9.70 -13.79
C ALA A 13 1.14 -9.66 -14.10
N GLY A 14 0.29 -9.79 -13.11
CA GLY A 14 -1.16 -9.81 -13.34
C GLY A 14 -1.75 -8.42 -13.46
N LEU A 15 -1.79 -7.90 -14.63
CA LEU A 15 -2.13 -6.51 -14.86
C LEU A 15 -3.57 -6.13 -14.54
N GLY A 16 -4.53 -7.00 -14.83
CA GLY A 16 -5.93 -6.70 -14.58
C GLY A 16 -6.27 -6.63 -13.11
N SER A 17 -5.74 -7.55 -12.32
CA SER A 17 -6.04 -7.59 -10.89
C SER A 17 -5.39 -6.44 -10.13
N SER A 18 -4.22 -5.97 -10.57
CA SER A 18 -3.59 -4.84 -9.90
C SER A 18 -4.37 -3.55 -10.09
N PHE A 19 -5.00 -3.37 -11.24
CA PHE A 19 -5.85 -2.20 -11.48
C PHE A 19 -7.06 -2.22 -10.55
N ALA A 20 -7.73 -3.36 -10.42
CA ALA A 20 -8.88 -3.50 -9.54
C ALA A 20 -8.50 -3.27 -8.08
N ALA A 21 -7.34 -3.77 -7.69
CA ALA A 21 -6.83 -3.57 -6.33
C ALA A 21 -6.53 -2.10 -6.05
N GLN A 22 -5.99 -1.40 -7.04
CA GLN A 22 -5.73 0.03 -6.91
C GLN A 22 -7.04 0.80 -6.74
N MET A 23 -8.07 0.44 -7.50
CA MET A 23 -9.38 1.08 -7.37
C MET A 23 -9.98 0.83 -5.99
N ALA A 24 -9.87 -0.39 -5.47
CA ALA A 24 -10.36 -0.70 -4.13
C ALA A 24 -9.66 0.14 -3.07
N THR A 25 -8.35 0.32 -3.23
CA THR A 25 -7.58 1.14 -2.30
C THR A 25 -8.02 2.60 -2.38
N GLU A 26 -8.24 3.11 -3.58
CA GLU A 26 -8.72 4.48 -3.76
C GLU A 26 -10.08 4.70 -3.08
N GLU A 27 -10.97 3.71 -3.17
CA GLU A 27 -12.26 3.81 -2.50
C GLU A 27 -12.12 3.93 -0.99
N VAL A 28 -11.23 3.12 -0.40
CA VAL A 28 -10.97 3.18 1.04
C VAL A 28 -10.42 4.55 1.42
N LEU A 29 -9.51 5.09 0.62
CA LEU A 29 -8.93 6.40 0.88
C LEU A 29 -9.99 7.49 0.80
N ASN A 30 -10.86 7.43 -0.20
CA ASN A 30 -11.92 8.43 -0.37
C ASN A 30 -12.94 8.36 0.75
N LYS A 31 -13.32 7.16 1.19
CA LYS A 31 -14.27 7.01 2.28
C LYS A 31 -13.76 7.62 3.59
N ASN A 32 -12.46 7.63 3.77
CA ASN A 32 -11.84 8.11 5.00
C ASN A 32 -11.25 9.50 4.86
N ASN A 33 -11.53 10.17 3.74
CA ASN A 33 -11.03 11.54 3.47
C ASN A 33 -9.51 11.64 3.56
N ILE A 34 -8.83 10.60 3.07
CA ILE A 34 -7.37 10.56 3.11
C ILE A 34 -6.82 11.05 1.78
N LYS A 35 -5.95 12.04 1.86
CA LYS A 35 -5.25 12.51 0.67
C LYS A 35 -4.00 11.66 0.47
N ALA A 36 -3.94 10.97 -0.65
CA ALA A 36 -2.83 10.08 -0.92
C ALA A 36 -2.47 10.11 -2.40
N LYS A 37 -1.19 9.92 -2.66
CA LYS A 37 -0.71 9.70 -4.01
C LYS A 37 -0.49 8.19 -4.15
N LEU A 38 -1.27 7.56 -4.99
CA LEU A 38 -1.24 6.12 -5.18
C LEU A 38 -0.74 5.79 -6.57
N ASP A 39 0.39 5.10 -6.62
CA ASP A 39 0.97 4.60 -7.86
C ASP A 39 1.09 3.09 -7.78
N HIS A 40 1.35 2.48 -8.92
CA HIS A 40 1.53 1.04 -8.96
C HIS A 40 2.80 0.73 -9.75
N VAL A 41 3.64 -0.12 -9.19
CA VAL A 41 4.95 -0.44 -9.72
C VAL A 41 5.26 -1.92 -9.49
N ASP A 42 6.34 -2.38 -10.11
CA ASP A 42 6.84 -3.73 -9.85
C ASP A 42 7.61 -3.76 -8.53
N ILE A 43 7.93 -4.98 -8.07
CA ILE A 43 8.54 -5.17 -6.76
C ILE A 43 9.94 -4.54 -6.67
N SER A 44 10.74 -4.64 -7.72
CA SER A 44 12.08 -4.07 -7.65
C SER A 44 12.07 -2.54 -7.62
N THR A 45 11.13 -1.94 -8.34
CA THR A 45 10.96 -0.48 -8.28
C THR A 45 10.47 -0.05 -6.90
N ALA A 46 9.54 -0.80 -6.32
CA ALA A 46 9.03 -0.50 -5.00
C ALA A 46 10.12 -0.57 -3.95
N ALA A 47 11.01 -1.55 -4.04
CA ALA A 47 12.08 -1.74 -3.08
C ALA A 47 13.06 -0.57 -3.05
N SER A 48 13.22 0.12 -4.16
CA SER A 48 14.10 1.28 -4.25
C SER A 48 13.37 2.61 -4.12
N SER A 49 12.04 2.59 -3.95
CA SER A 49 11.25 3.80 -3.86
C SER A 49 11.22 4.35 -2.43
N ASN A 50 11.09 5.66 -2.33
CA ASN A 50 11.03 6.33 -1.05
C ASN A 50 9.58 6.75 -0.78
N VAL A 51 8.79 5.79 -0.29
CA VAL A 51 7.36 6.01 -0.05
C VAL A 51 7.00 5.68 1.38
N ASP A 52 5.80 6.07 1.79
CA ASP A 52 5.35 5.87 3.17
C ASP A 52 4.78 4.47 3.40
N VAL A 53 4.03 3.95 2.43
CA VAL A 53 3.37 2.66 2.57
C VAL A 53 3.41 1.90 1.25
N ILE A 54 3.69 0.62 1.34
CA ILE A 54 3.61 -0.30 0.21
C ILE A 54 2.48 -1.28 0.50
N ILE A 55 1.57 -1.47 -0.46
CA ILE A 55 0.47 -2.42 -0.35
C ILE A 55 0.67 -3.50 -1.40
N THR A 56 0.63 -4.74 -0.98
CA THR A 56 0.89 -5.85 -1.89
C THR A 56 0.12 -7.10 -1.47
N ALA A 57 0.12 -8.11 -2.32
CA ALA A 57 -0.50 -9.37 -2.00
C ALA A 57 0.40 -10.18 -1.06
N GLN A 58 -0.22 -10.96 -0.19
CA GLN A 58 0.50 -11.75 0.81
C GLN A 58 1.52 -12.70 0.19
N ASN A 59 1.25 -13.21 -1.00
CA ASN A 59 2.17 -14.14 -1.65
C ASN A 59 3.50 -13.49 -2.09
N PHE A 60 3.60 -12.17 -2.03
CA PHE A 60 4.86 -11.47 -2.32
C PHE A 60 5.73 -11.26 -1.08
N GLN A 61 5.26 -11.66 0.09
CA GLN A 61 6.00 -11.41 1.34
C GLN A 61 7.43 -11.95 1.28
N LYS A 62 7.63 -13.15 0.78
CA LYS A 62 8.97 -13.73 0.70
C LYS A 62 9.89 -12.94 -0.21
N GLN A 63 9.35 -12.39 -1.28
CA GLN A 63 10.14 -11.57 -2.19
C GLN A 63 10.57 -10.26 -1.55
N PHE A 64 9.67 -9.62 -0.78
CA PHE A 64 10.02 -8.40 -0.07
C PHE A 64 11.07 -8.64 1.01
N GLU A 65 11.07 -9.81 1.61
CA GLU A 65 12.07 -10.15 2.64
C GLU A 65 13.49 -10.18 2.09
N LYS A 66 13.64 -10.35 0.79
CA LYS A 66 14.96 -10.34 0.15
C LYS A 66 15.51 -8.92 -0.05
N PHE A 67 14.67 -7.92 0.09
CA PHE A 67 15.07 -6.53 -0.04
C PHE A 67 15.21 -5.90 1.34
N ASN A 68 16.19 -5.04 1.51
CA ASN A 68 16.41 -4.34 2.77
C ASN A 68 15.58 -3.06 2.81
N ILE A 69 14.28 -3.22 3.02
CA ILE A 69 13.39 -2.06 3.13
C ILE A 69 13.36 -1.62 4.58
N ASP A 70 13.62 -0.33 4.81
CA ASP A 70 13.63 0.24 6.15
C ASP A 70 12.20 0.34 6.68
N SER A 71 11.85 -0.53 7.62
CA SER A 71 10.49 -0.58 8.16
C SER A 71 10.13 0.65 8.98
N GLU A 72 11.10 1.45 9.38
CA GLU A 72 10.81 2.70 10.07
C GLU A 72 10.34 3.78 9.11
N LYS A 73 10.81 3.74 7.86
CA LYS A 73 10.43 4.71 6.84
C LYS A 73 9.25 4.26 6.01
N THR A 74 9.17 2.97 5.72
CA THR A 74 8.14 2.43 4.83
C THR A 74 7.44 1.27 5.51
N SER A 75 6.13 1.34 5.61
CA SER A 75 5.32 0.23 6.12
C SER A 75 4.86 -0.62 4.94
N ILE A 76 4.89 -1.92 5.10
CA ILE A 76 4.43 -2.85 4.07
C ILE A 76 3.18 -3.56 4.56
N ILE A 77 2.13 -3.50 3.77
CA ILE A 77 0.86 -4.13 4.09
C ILE A 77 0.65 -5.30 3.14
N TYR A 78 0.47 -6.49 3.71
CA TYR A 78 0.21 -7.70 2.93
C TYR A 78 -1.27 -8.05 2.99
N LEU A 79 -1.89 -8.24 1.83
CA LEU A 79 -3.32 -8.52 1.73
C LEU A 79 -3.54 -9.96 1.28
N LYS A 80 -4.52 -10.61 1.90
CA LYS A 80 -4.98 -11.94 1.44
C LYS A 80 -5.82 -11.79 0.19
N ASN A 81 -6.66 -10.77 0.15
CA ASN A 81 -7.49 -10.46 -1.01
C ASN A 81 -7.25 -9.00 -1.39
N ILE A 82 -6.52 -8.80 -2.47
CA ILE A 82 -6.08 -7.46 -2.86
C ILE A 82 -7.21 -6.55 -3.32
N VAL A 83 -8.39 -7.09 -3.59
CA VAL A 83 -9.55 -6.28 -3.99
C VAL A 83 -10.58 -6.12 -2.88
N SER A 84 -10.28 -6.59 -1.67
CA SER A 84 -11.19 -6.46 -0.54
C SER A 84 -11.02 -5.10 0.13
N GLU A 85 -11.98 -4.21 -0.06
CA GLU A 85 -11.94 -2.89 0.58
C GLU A 85 -11.91 -3.02 2.10
N LYS A 86 -12.65 -3.99 2.63
CA LYS A 86 -12.68 -4.21 4.08
C LYS A 86 -11.30 -4.56 4.62
N GLU A 87 -10.60 -5.47 3.98
CA GLU A 87 -9.27 -5.87 4.43
C GLU A 87 -8.28 -4.71 4.28
N ILE A 88 -8.36 -3.99 3.18
CA ILE A 88 -7.51 -2.83 2.95
C ILE A 88 -7.70 -1.81 4.06
N GLU A 89 -8.96 -1.50 4.37
CA GLU A 89 -9.28 -0.55 5.42
C GLU A 89 -8.77 -1.02 6.78
N GLU A 90 -9.01 -2.28 7.12
CA GLU A 90 -8.61 -2.82 8.41
C GLU A 90 -7.09 -2.79 8.63
N LYS A 91 -6.33 -2.93 7.56
CA LYS A 91 -4.87 -2.96 7.66
C LYS A 91 -4.22 -1.61 7.42
N LEU A 92 -4.80 -0.80 6.53
CA LEU A 92 -4.20 0.48 6.16
C LEU A 92 -4.46 1.58 7.20
N ILE A 93 -5.69 1.68 7.69
CA ILE A 93 -6.04 2.76 8.60
C ILE A 93 -5.20 2.78 9.88
N PRO A 94 -4.98 1.64 10.56
CA PRO A 94 -4.11 1.65 11.74
C PRO A 94 -2.68 2.11 11.44
N VAL A 95 -2.15 1.75 10.27
CA VAL A 95 -0.81 2.17 9.87
C VAL A 95 -0.76 3.68 9.68
N LEU A 96 -1.78 4.25 9.05
CA LEU A 96 -1.83 5.69 8.82
C LEU A 96 -1.98 6.46 10.12
N LYS A 97 -2.73 5.93 11.08
CA LYS A 97 -2.85 6.54 12.40
C LYS A 97 -1.52 6.51 13.14
N GLU A 98 -0.84 5.37 13.09
CA GLU A 98 0.45 5.22 13.75
C GLU A 98 1.49 6.16 13.17
N ARG A 99 1.44 6.40 11.87
CA ARG A 99 2.36 7.32 11.20
C ARG A 99 1.88 8.78 11.22
N LYS A 100 0.76 9.05 11.89
CA LYS A 100 0.22 10.39 12.09
C LYS A 100 -0.29 11.06 10.82
N PHE A 101 -0.72 10.25 9.84
CA PHE A 101 -1.43 10.77 8.67
C PHE A 101 -2.91 10.94 8.95
N LEU A 102 -3.42 10.27 9.99
CA LEU A 102 -4.80 10.38 10.45
C LEU A 102 -4.82 10.69 11.94
N ASP A 103 -5.86 11.37 12.34
CA ASP A 103 -6.08 11.67 13.77
C ASP A 103 -6.65 10.51 14.54
#